data_022ed86297aebaf75c3e400bf85002a7
#
_entry.id   022ed86297aebaf75c3e400bf85002a7
#
_cell.length_a   1.000
_cell.length_b   1.000
_cell.length_c   1.000
_cell.angle_alpha   90.00
_cell.angle_beta   90.00
_cell.angle_gamma   90.00
#
_symmetry.space_group_name_H-M   'P 1'
#
loop_
_entity.id
_entity.type
_entity.pdbx_description
1 polymer ?
#
loop_
_entity_poly.entity_id
_entity_poly.type
_entity_poly.pdbx_seq_one_letter_code
_entity_poly.pdbx_strand_id
1 'polypeptide(L)'
;MNFEIPAPVCFAIIAIVIFVVWQIYKRKIQRINQMPDIPPTIPEKGFEVPILATFTGSKTLPRQISSSHNNLNPSLTLFEDRLDCKVILKKSILFGEIENVDIWDTLATRNLQIYAKGREDLFSANLLNRRNLAQVLRFLENRSVPLSNRSKAFLSANSA
;
A
#
# COMPACT_ATOMS: atom_id res chain seq x y z
N MET A 1 -29.61 -5.63 38.30
CA MET A 1 -30.29 -6.14 37.09
C MET A 1 -29.18 -6.75 36.20
N ASN A 2 -29.04 -8.09 36.21
CA ASN A 2 -28.13 -8.75 35.29
C ASN A 2 -28.83 -8.88 33.93
N PHE A 3 -28.39 -8.13 32.92
CA PHE A 3 -28.88 -8.24 31.54
C PHE A 3 -28.21 -9.45 30.89
N GLU A 4 -28.81 -10.61 30.95
CA GLU A 4 -28.35 -11.78 30.20
C GLU A 4 -28.88 -11.66 28.75
N ILE A 5 -27.95 -11.43 27.81
CA ILE A 5 -28.29 -11.42 26.37
C ILE A 5 -28.49 -12.89 25.95
N PRO A 6 -29.66 -13.25 25.36
CA PRO A 6 -29.90 -14.62 24.90
C PRO A 6 -28.85 -15.06 23.86
N ALA A 7 -28.34 -16.30 24.00
CA ALA A 7 -27.33 -16.85 23.10
C ALA A 7 -27.64 -16.66 21.59
N PRO A 8 -28.86 -16.88 21.08
CA PRO A 8 -29.17 -16.65 19.66
C PRO A 8 -29.00 -15.20 19.21
N VAL A 9 -29.20 -14.22 20.10
CA VAL A 9 -28.98 -12.80 19.78
C VAL A 9 -27.47 -12.53 19.63
N CYS A 10 -26.63 -13.10 20.48
CA CYS A 10 -25.17 -13.01 20.35
C CYS A 10 -24.67 -13.60 19.02
N PHE A 11 -25.18 -14.77 18.62
CA PHE A 11 -24.83 -15.38 17.34
C PHE A 11 -25.26 -14.53 16.14
N ALA A 12 -26.45 -13.93 16.19
CA ALA A 12 -26.95 -13.04 15.13
C ALA A 12 -26.05 -11.79 15.00
N ILE A 13 -25.67 -11.17 16.10
CA ILE A 13 -24.76 -10.00 16.09
C ILE A 13 -23.39 -10.37 15.48
N ILE A 14 -22.80 -11.49 15.90
CA ILE A 14 -21.51 -11.97 15.37
C ILE A 14 -21.61 -12.20 13.85
N ALA A 15 -22.66 -12.87 13.39
CA ALA A 15 -22.87 -13.13 11.97
C ALA A 15 -23.00 -11.82 11.17
N ILE A 16 -23.72 -10.83 11.67
CA ILE A 16 -23.84 -9.50 11.04
C ILE A 16 -22.47 -8.81 10.98
N VAL A 17 -21.71 -8.81 12.06
CA VAL A 17 -20.37 -8.19 12.09
C VAL A 17 -19.43 -8.86 11.07
N ILE A 18 -19.40 -10.18 11.03
CA ILE A 18 -18.59 -10.94 10.05
C ILE A 18 -19.01 -10.57 8.62
N PHE A 19 -20.32 -10.54 8.34
CA PHE A 19 -20.83 -10.18 7.02
C PHE A 19 -20.43 -8.76 6.61
N VAL A 20 -20.56 -7.78 7.50
CA VAL A 20 -20.18 -6.38 7.25
C VAL A 20 -18.69 -6.27 6.97
N VAL A 21 -17.85 -6.89 7.80
CA VAL A 21 -16.39 -6.91 7.62
C VAL A 21 -16.03 -7.55 6.27
N TRP A 22 -16.65 -8.68 5.93
CA TRP A 22 -16.44 -9.35 4.64
C TRP A 22 -16.83 -8.45 3.45
N GLN A 23 -17.97 -7.74 3.52
CA GLN A 23 -18.39 -6.80 2.48
C GLN A 23 -17.41 -5.63 2.30
N ILE A 24 -16.90 -5.06 3.40
CA ILE A 24 -15.90 -3.99 3.35
C ILE A 24 -14.63 -4.50 2.68
N TYR A 25 -14.15 -5.68 3.07
CA TYR A 25 -12.95 -6.29 2.52
C TYR A 25 -13.09 -6.62 1.03
N LYS A 26 -14.23 -7.20 0.64
CA LYS A 26 -14.57 -7.50 -0.76
C LYS A 26 -14.55 -6.24 -1.63
N ARG A 27 -15.17 -5.14 -1.19
CA ARG A 27 -15.18 -3.86 -1.90
C ARG A 27 -13.76 -3.30 -2.05
N LYS A 28 -12.93 -3.42 -1.03
CA LYS A 28 -11.54 -2.98 -1.04
C LYS A 28 -10.71 -3.75 -2.08
N ILE A 29 -10.82 -5.08 -2.09
CA ILE A 29 -10.16 -5.93 -3.09
C ILE A 29 -10.63 -5.58 -4.50
N GLN A 30 -11.93 -5.39 -4.72
CA GLN A 30 -12.47 -5.01 -6.02
C GLN A 30 -11.86 -3.70 -6.53
N ARG A 31 -11.78 -2.66 -5.68
CA ARG A 31 -11.12 -1.38 -6.04
C ARG A 31 -9.67 -1.57 -6.45
N ILE A 32 -8.92 -2.41 -5.72
CA ILE A 32 -7.51 -2.69 -6.05
C ILE A 32 -7.40 -3.39 -7.40
N ASN A 33 -8.28 -4.36 -7.68
CA ASN A 33 -8.26 -5.11 -8.94
C ASN A 33 -8.75 -4.27 -10.14
N GLN A 34 -9.56 -3.24 -9.89
CA GLN A 34 -10.10 -2.33 -10.89
C GLN A 34 -9.30 -1.01 -10.98
N MET A 35 -8.08 -0.97 -10.44
CA MET A 35 -7.23 0.20 -10.54
C MET A 35 -7.06 0.60 -12.02
N PRO A 36 -7.42 1.85 -12.39
CA PRO A 36 -7.19 2.35 -13.72
C PRO A 36 -5.69 2.50 -13.99
N ASP A 37 -5.33 2.64 -15.24
CA ASP A 37 -3.94 2.92 -15.59
C ASP A 37 -3.54 4.30 -15.06
N ILE A 38 -2.32 4.39 -14.54
CA ILE A 38 -1.78 5.66 -14.04
C ILE A 38 -1.57 6.59 -15.23
N PRO A 39 -2.21 7.77 -15.24
CA PRO A 39 -2.09 8.68 -16.38
C PRO A 39 -0.65 9.21 -16.48
N PRO A 40 -0.19 9.59 -17.69
CA PRO A 40 1.16 10.13 -17.89
C PRO A 40 1.36 11.46 -17.14
N THR A 41 0.30 12.26 -17.05
CA THR A 41 0.29 13.51 -16.27
C THR A 41 -0.69 13.36 -15.12
N ILE A 42 -0.21 13.59 -13.91
CA ILE A 42 -1.02 13.46 -12.69
C ILE A 42 -1.82 14.76 -12.46
N PRO A 43 -3.12 14.68 -12.20
CA PRO A 43 -3.91 15.85 -11.84
C PRO A 43 -3.44 16.46 -10.51
N GLU A 44 -3.68 17.76 -10.31
CA GLU A 44 -3.26 18.49 -9.08
C GLU A 44 -3.73 17.84 -7.78
N LYS A 45 -4.91 17.22 -7.80
CA LYS A 45 -5.43 16.44 -6.64
C LYS A 45 -4.65 15.16 -6.35
N GLY A 46 -3.71 14.79 -7.22
CA GLY A 46 -2.98 13.53 -7.17
C GLY A 46 -3.76 12.34 -7.74
N PHE A 47 -3.07 11.23 -7.93
CA PHE A 47 -3.63 9.94 -8.32
C PHE A 47 -3.59 8.99 -7.11
N GLU A 48 -4.76 8.62 -6.60
CA GLU A 48 -4.86 7.68 -5.48
C GLU A 48 -4.65 6.24 -5.97
N VAL A 49 -3.60 5.62 -5.47
CA VAL A 49 -3.30 4.20 -5.71
C VAL A 49 -4.08 3.37 -4.70
N PRO A 50 -5.02 2.51 -5.15
CA PRO A 50 -5.74 1.65 -4.22
C PRO A 50 -4.81 0.57 -3.66
N ILE A 51 -4.67 0.56 -2.34
CA ILE A 51 -3.76 -0.32 -1.60
C ILE A 51 -4.50 -1.07 -0.50
N LEU A 52 -3.99 -2.25 -0.14
CA LEU A 52 -4.59 -3.07 0.90
C LEU A 52 -4.22 -2.58 2.30
N ALA A 53 -2.96 -2.28 2.51
CA ALA A 53 -2.40 -1.86 3.79
C ALA A 53 -1.15 -1.02 3.60
N THR A 54 -0.78 -0.27 4.63
CA THR A 54 0.50 0.44 4.74
C THR A 54 1.21 0.07 6.03
N PHE A 55 2.53 0.11 5.96
CA PHE A 55 3.39 -0.24 7.09
C PHE A 55 4.54 0.77 7.18
N THR A 56 5.04 0.98 8.40
CA THR A 56 6.37 1.54 8.61
C THR A 56 7.29 0.45 9.14
N GLY A 57 8.53 0.45 8.70
CA GLY A 57 9.59 -0.42 9.19
C GLY A 57 10.84 0.39 9.49
N SER A 58 11.92 -0.27 9.88
CA SER A 58 13.25 0.32 10.02
C SER A 58 14.18 -0.30 8.99
N LYS A 59 15.14 0.49 8.48
CA LYS A 59 16.22 0.00 7.60
C LYS A 59 17.13 -0.99 8.31
N THR A 60 17.25 -0.88 9.63
CA THR A 60 18.16 -1.66 10.49
C THR A 60 17.55 -2.95 11.05
N LEU A 61 16.21 -3.06 11.05
CA LEU A 61 15.51 -4.23 11.57
C LEU A 61 15.16 -5.23 10.45
N PRO A 62 15.01 -6.52 10.77
CA PRO A 62 14.51 -7.48 9.82
C PRO A 62 13.20 -7.01 9.17
N ARG A 63 13.08 -7.18 7.85
CA ARG A 63 11.96 -6.67 7.02
C ARG A 63 10.57 -7.15 7.46
N GLN A 64 10.51 -8.20 8.28
CA GLN A 64 9.27 -8.74 8.84
C GLN A 64 8.72 -7.93 10.01
N ILE A 65 9.55 -7.07 10.61
CA ILE A 65 9.17 -6.28 11.79
C ILE A 65 8.72 -4.90 11.31
N SER A 66 7.41 -4.67 11.32
CA SER A 66 6.84 -3.34 11.11
C SER A 66 6.60 -2.66 12.44
N SER A 67 6.98 -1.38 12.56
CA SER A 67 6.73 -0.59 13.78
C SER A 67 5.27 -0.11 13.88
N SER A 68 4.60 0.04 12.74
CA SER A 68 3.18 0.45 12.65
C SER A 68 2.55 -0.08 11.39
N HIS A 69 1.24 -0.36 11.43
CA HIS A 69 0.48 -0.77 10.27
C HIS A 69 -0.89 -0.08 10.23
N ASN A 70 -1.44 0.09 9.03
CA ASN A 70 -2.78 0.61 8.82
C ASN A 70 -3.50 -0.20 7.73
N ASN A 71 -4.56 -0.87 8.12
CA ASN A 71 -5.43 -1.64 7.24
C ASN A 71 -6.80 -0.98 7.04
N LEU A 72 -7.19 -0.06 7.92
CA LEU A 72 -8.52 0.56 7.90
C LEU A 72 -8.59 1.69 6.87
N ASN A 73 -7.64 2.61 6.92
CA ASN A 73 -7.60 3.77 6.04
C ASN A 73 -6.17 4.07 5.55
N PRO A 74 -5.51 3.09 4.88
CA PRO A 74 -4.21 3.33 4.27
C PRO A 74 -4.39 4.20 3.04
N SER A 75 -3.42 5.06 2.72
CA SER A 75 -3.40 5.79 1.47
C SER A 75 -2.00 5.89 0.88
N LEU A 76 -1.96 5.85 -0.44
CA LEU A 76 -0.82 6.16 -1.27
C LEU A 76 -1.32 7.01 -2.42
N THR A 77 -0.87 8.26 -2.51
CA THR A 77 -1.26 9.20 -3.57
C THR A 77 -0.01 9.65 -4.31
N LEU A 78 -0.02 9.53 -5.62
CA LEU A 78 1.06 9.96 -6.50
C LEU A 78 0.77 11.39 -6.98
N PHE A 79 1.81 12.22 -7.03
CA PHE A 79 1.84 13.55 -7.62
C PHE A 79 2.96 13.60 -8.65
N GLU A 80 3.12 14.72 -9.35
CA GLU A 80 4.16 14.86 -10.36
C GLU A 80 5.59 14.87 -9.78
N ASP A 81 5.74 15.38 -8.56
CA ASP A 81 7.03 15.64 -7.89
C ASP A 81 7.22 14.85 -6.58
N ARG A 82 6.16 14.24 -6.07
CA ARG A 82 6.16 13.58 -4.77
C ARG A 82 5.13 12.46 -4.68
N LEU A 83 5.21 11.72 -3.60
CA LEU A 83 4.15 10.83 -3.16
C LEU A 83 3.73 11.18 -1.73
N ASP A 84 2.44 11.07 -1.50
CA ASP A 84 1.84 11.16 -0.18
C ASP A 84 1.48 9.77 0.31
N CYS A 85 1.89 9.43 1.51
CA CYS A 85 1.61 8.13 2.11
C CYS A 85 1.06 8.29 3.52
N LYS A 86 0.19 7.38 3.94
CA LYS A 86 -0.41 7.39 5.28
C LYS A 86 -0.31 6.01 5.90
N VAL A 87 0.38 5.93 7.03
CA VAL A 87 0.29 4.80 7.96
C VAL A 87 -0.56 5.25 9.15
N ILE A 88 -0.04 6.02 10.08
CA ILE A 88 -0.78 6.68 11.15
C ILE A 88 -1.05 8.12 10.75
N LEU A 89 0.01 8.85 10.45
CA LEU A 89 -0.03 10.23 9.95
C LEU A 89 0.29 10.25 8.47
N LYS A 90 -0.26 11.24 7.76
CA LYS A 90 0.07 11.51 6.37
C LYS A 90 1.49 12.10 6.30
N LYS A 91 2.32 11.55 5.43
CA LYS A 91 3.68 12.02 5.13
C LYS A 91 3.79 12.25 3.63
N SER A 92 4.42 13.35 3.25
CA SER A 92 4.83 13.63 1.87
C SER A 92 6.32 13.33 1.72
N ILE A 93 6.70 12.69 0.60
CA ILE A 93 8.08 12.36 0.26
C ILE A 93 8.31 12.87 -1.16
N LEU A 94 9.19 13.85 -1.33
CA LEU A 94 9.60 14.34 -2.65
C LEU A 94 10.40 13.25 -3.38
N PHE A 95 10.27 13.14 -4.69
CA PHE A 95 11.01 12.14 -5.47
C PHE A 95 12.52 12.29 -5.34
N GLY A 96 13.02 13.53 -5.21
CA GLY A 96 14.43 13.81 -4.96
C GLY A 96 14.94 13.35 -3.57
N GLU A 97 14.03 13.15 -2.61
CA GLU A 97 14.34 12.62 -1.28
C GLU A 97 14.35 11.09 -1.23
N ILE A 98 13.86 10.41 -2.28
CA ILE A 98 13.86 8.95 -2.32
C ILE A 98 15.28 8.47 -2.60
N GLU A 99 15.79 7.62 -1.72
CA GLU A 99 17.08 6.95 -1.86
C GLU A 99 16.96 5.73 -2.76
N ASN A 100 15.91 4.93 -2.56
CA ASN A 100 15.69 3.70 -3.29
C ASN A 100 14.23 3.23 -3.16
N VAL A 101 13.74 2.58 -4.20
CA VAL A 101 12.45 1.88 -4.19
C VAL A 101 12.69 0.41 -4.43
N ASP A 102 12.32 -0.41 -3.47
CA ASP A 102 12.44 -1.86 -3.53
C ASP A 102 11.06 -2.54 -3.49
N ILE A 103 11.03 -3.81 -3.80
CA ILE A 103 9.85 -4.65 -3.67
C ILE A 103 10.10 -5.79 -2.70
N TRP A 104 9.06 -6.14 -1.97
CA TRP A 104 9.06 -7.36 -1.18
C TRP A 104 7.83 -8.18 -1.52
N ASP A 105 8.10 -9.25 -2.29
CA ASP A 105 7.07 -10.16 -2.77
C ASP A 105 7.03 -11.38 -1.86
N THR A 106 5.85 -11.66 -1.30
CA THR A 106 5.56 -12.86 -0.53
C THR A 106 4.45 -13.63 -1.22
N LEU A 107 4.19 -14.88 -0.79
CA LEU A 107 3.15 -15.73 -1.39
C LEU A 107 1.77 -15.06 -1.48
N ALA A 108 1.45 -14.16 -0.54
CA ALA A 108 0.13 -13.52 -0.45
C ALA A 108 0.13 -12.00 -0.67
N THR A 109 1.29 -11.34 -0.71
CA THR A 109 1.35 -9.87 -0.71
C THR A 109 2.46 -9.32 -1.60
N ARG A 110 2.17 -8.19 -2.24
CA ARG A 110 3.06 -7.44 -3.10
C ARG A 110 3.30 -6.08 -2.47
N ASN A 111 4.45 -5.91 -1.84
CA ASN A 111 4.78 -4.70 -1.10
C ASN A 111 5.77 -3.84 -1.88
N LEU A 112 5.40 -2.59 -2.11
CA LEU A 112 6.30 -1.52 -2.52
C LEU A 112 6.98 -0.99 -1.26
N GLN A 113 8.30 -0.88 -1.27
CA GLN A 113 9.10 -0.33 -0.17
C GLN A 113 9.82 0.92 -0.63
N ILE A 114 9.66 2.02 0.09
CA ILE A 114 10.25 3.32 -0.22
C ILE A 114 11.20 3.71 0.90
N TYR A 115 12.44 3.92 0.51
CA TYR A 115 13.54 4.34 1.38
C TYR A 115 13.82 5.82 1.11
N ALA A 116 13.64 6.68 2.12
CA ALA A 116 13.96 8.09 2.02
C ALA A 116 15.36 8.39 2.56
N LYS A 117 16.04 9.37 1.95
CA LYS A 117 17.36 9.84 2.35
C LYS A 117 17.30 10.43 3.76
N GLY A 118 18.31 10.13 4.57
CA GLY A 118 18.43 10.69 5.92
C GLY A 118 17.36 10.22 6.90
N ARG A 119 16.51 9.23 6.53
CA ARG A 119 15.52 8.63 7.42
C ARG A 119 15.85 7.16 7.67
N GLU A 120 15.66 6.72 8.90
CA GLU A 120 15.79 5.31 9.27
C GLU A 120 14.49 4.53 9.01
N ASP A 121 13.34 5.22 9.02
CA ASP A 121 12.06 4.62 8.74
C ASP A 121 11.88 4.38 7.23
N LEU A 122 11.36 3.24 6.88
CA LEU A 122 10.90 2.93 5.54
C LEU A 122 9.37 2.94 5.51
N PHE A 123 8.81 3.36 4.38
CA PHE A 123 7.39 3.20 4.09
C PHE A 123 7.16 1.98 3.21
N SER A 124 6.15 1.19 3.53
CA SER A 124 5.76 0.04 2.74
C SER A 124 4.26 0.07 2.45
N ALA A 125 3.87 -0.21 1.21
CA ALA A 125 2.48 -0.29 0.76
C ALA A 125 2.20 -1.62 0.08
N ASN A 126 1.11 -2.28 0.47
CA ASN A 126 0.66 -3.52 -0.14
C ASN A 126 -0.30 -3.24 -1.30
N LEU A 127 0.16 -3.52 -2.52
CA LEU A 127 -0.60 -3.32 -3.75
C LEU A 127 -1.40 -4.55 -4.21
N LEU A 128 -1.33 -5.66 -3.50
CA LEU A 128 -2.02 -6.91 -3.72
C LEU A 128 -1.62 -7.64 -5.02
N ASN A 129 -1.60 -6.95 -6.18
CA ASN A 129 -1.36 -7.60 -7.47
C ASN A 129 -0.14 -7.04 -8.22
N ARG A 130 0.39 -7.85 -9.17
CA ARG A 130 1.58 -7.52 -9.95
C ARG A 130 1.37 -6.35 -10.90
N ARG A 131 0.18 -6.24 -11.51
CA ARG A 131 -0.12 -5.15 -12.46
C ARG A 131 0.00 -3.79 -11.78
N ASN A 132 -0.65 -3.62 -10.63
CA ASN A 132 -0.63 -2.34 -9.91
C ASN A 132 0.78 -1.99 -9.45
N LEU A 133 1.53 -2.98 -8.94
CA LEU A 133 2.93 -2.79 -8.56
C LEU A 133 3.79 -2.36 -9.77
N ALA A 134 3.65 -3.03 -10.92
CA ALA A 134 4.37 -2.66 -12.13
C ALA A 134 4.03 -1.25 -12.61
N GLN A 135 2.76 -0.85 -12.57
CA GLN A 135 2.35 0.50 -12.97
C GLN A 135 2.98 1.57 -12.06
N VAL A 136 2.95 1.37 -10.73
CA VAL A 136 3.57 2.31 -9.78
C VAL A 136 5.09 2.38 -9.98
N LEU A 137 5.76 1.24 -10.17
CA LEU A 137 7.19 1.22 -10.43
C LEU A 137 7.57 1.94 -11.73
N ARG A 138 6.83 1.70 -12.83
CA ARG A 138 7.05 2.41 -14.11
C ARG A 138 6.82 3.92 -13.96
N PHE A 139 5.80 4.31 -13.23
CA PHE A 139 5.52 5.71 -12.94
C PHE A 139 6.69 6.39 -12.22
N LEU A 140 7.26 5.72 -11.21
CA LEU A 140 8.41 6.23 -10.46
C LEU A 140 9.69 6.22 -11.32
N GLU A 141 9.93 5.18 -12.12
CA GLU A 141 11.06 5.08 -13.04
C GLU A 141 11.05 6.22 -14.07
N ASN A 142 9.90 6.52 -14.66
CA ASN A 142 9.73 7.62 -15.63
C ASN A 142 10.02 9.00 -15.02
N ARG A 143 10.01 9.11 -13.69
CA ARG A 143 10.37 10.33 -12.94
C ARG A 143 11.77 10.28 -12.34
N SER A 144 12.61 9.36 -12.85
CA SER A 144 13.99 9.18 -12.43
C SER A 144 14.16 8.85 -10.94
N VAL A 145 13.13 8.27 -10.31
CA VAL A 145 13.22 7.77 -8.93
C VAL A 145 14.09 6.50 -8.92
N PRO A 146 15.10 6.41 -8.05
CA PRO A 146 15.99 5.26 -8.01
C PRO A 146 15.25 3.96 -7.66
N LEU A 147 15.33 2.97 -8.54
CA LEU A 147 14.79 1.63 -8.33
C LEU A 147 15.89 0.63 -7.99
N SER A 148 15.62 -0.28 -7.06
CA SER A 148 16.50 -1.41 -6.75
C SER A 148 16.66 -2.35 -7.96
N ASN A 149 17.72 -3.16 -7.96
CA ASN A 149 17.91 -4.19 -8.98
C ASN A 149 16.73 -5.18 -9.02
N ARG A 150 16.13 -5.47 -7.86
CA ARG A 150 14.94 -6.34 -7.77
C ARG A 150 13.72 -5.69 -8.42
N SER A 151 13.49 -4.38 -8.19
CA SER A 151 12.40 -3.63 -8.80
C SER A 151 12.56 -3.55 -10.32
N LYS A 152 13.76 -3.34 -10.83
CA LYS A 152 14.08 -3.33 -12.27
C LYS A 152 13.87 -4.70 -12.90
N ALA A 153 14.36 -5.78 -12.25
CA ALA A 153 14.15 -7.14 -12.72
C ALA A 153 12.65 -7.51 -12.76
N PHE A 154 11.88 -7.05 -11.76
CA PHE A 154 10.43 -7.24 -11.74
C PHE A 154 9.74 -6.51 -12.92
N LEU A 155 10.13 -5.28 -13.22
CA LEU A 155 9.61 -4.52 -14.36
C LEU A 155 9.91 -5.22 -15.68
N SER A 156 11.14 -5.68 -15.89
CA SER A 156 11.54 -6.42 -17.11
C SER A 156 10.70 -7.69 -17.32
N ALA A 157 10.44 -8.43 -16.24
CA ALA A 157 9.64 -9.64 -16.29
C ALA A 157 8.12 -9.40 -16.51
N ASN A 158 7.64 -8.15 -16.35
CA ASN A 158 6.24 -7.76 -16.49
C ASN A 158 6.04 -6.68 -17.58
N SER A 159 6.96 -6.59 -18.54
CA SER A 159 6.91 -5.63 -19.66
C SER A 159 6.25 -6.21 -20.92
N ALA A 160 5.70 -7.41 -20.84
CA ALA A 160 4.95 -8.06 -21.91
C ALA A 160 3.45 -7.75 -21.83
#